data_252a34cace35ecef495f07b5d3e1cbb7
#
_entry.id   252a34cace35ecef495f07b5d3e1cbb7
#
_cell.length_a   1.000
_cell.length_b   1.000
_cell.length_c   1.000
_cell.angle_alpha   90.00
_cell.angle_beta   90.00
_cell.angle_gamma   90.00
#
_symmetry.space_group_name_H-M   'P 1'
#
loop_
_entity.id
_entity.type
_entity.pdbx_description
1 polymer ?
#
loop_
_entity_poly.entity_id
_entity_poly.type
_entity_poly.pdbx_seq_one_letter_code
_entity_poly.pdbx_strand_id
1 'polypeptide(L)'
;MKKLTLIAAAGLLVACSAPQEKTLKETFADQFYIGTALNEAQITGLDTKGVETTVKHFNSIVAENCMKSEEIHPEEGVYNFTLADKFVEFGEANDMFIIGHCLIWHSQLAEWFAYDDEGNYVTPEVFKERMKDHITTIMTRYKGRIHGYDVVNEAILEDGSYRKSPFYDILGEEFIPLAFEYAHAADPDAELYLNDYGMNNPGRRNTYVKIANDLKARGLRIDGIGMQSHVGLDYPDMQQYEESLLAFAGTGCNVMITEWDMSALPSINFGANISDTVAFKASMNPYTEGLPEDVDARWNSRMKEFMDLYVKHADKITRVTAWGVADGDSWKNDWPMDGRTDYPLLFDRNHQMKSFLKEY
;
A
#
# COMPACT_ATOMS: atom_id res chain seq x y z
N MET A 1 -35.85 17.09 74.72
CA MET A 1 -34.97 17.49 73.65
C MET A 1 -34.65 16.26 72.81
N LYS A 2 -35.33 16.05 71.66
CA LYS A 2 -35.11 14.90 70.77
C LYS A 2 -34.09 15.32 69.71
N LYS A 3 -32.93 14.62 69.62
CA LYS A 3 -31.93 14.80 68.57
C LYS A 3 -32.40 14.06 67.32
N LEU A 4 -32.58 14.79 66.23
CA LEU A 4 -32.79 14.24 64.86
C LEU A 4 -31.40 13.98 64.26
N THR A 5 -31.15 12.73 63.93
CA THR A 5 -29.95 12.32 63.22
C THR A 5 -30.31 12.29 61.72
N LEU A 6 -29.73 13.21 60.92
CA LEU A 6 -29.84 13.18 59.45
C LEU A 6 -28.84 12.14 58.90
N ILE A 7 -29.35 11.10 58.23
CA ILE A 7 -28.56 10.16 57.44
C ILE A 7 -28.50 10.69 56.03
N ALA A 8 -27.34 11.16 55.60
CA ALA A 8 -27.07 11.53 54.20
C ALA A 8 -26.76 10.24 53.42
N ALA A 9 -27.66 9.85 52.55
CA ALA A 9 -27.42 8.77 51.56
C ALA A 9 -26.61 9.33 50.40
N ALA A 10 -25.31 9.00 50.31
CA ALA A 10 -24.48 9.25 49.17
C ALA A 10 -24.79 8.21 48.08
N GLY A 11 -25.55 8.63 47.06
CA GLY A 11 -25.74 7.82 45.87
C GLY A 11 -24.47 7.78 45.02
N LEU A 12 -23.86 6.61 44.90
CA LEU A 12 -22.81 6.36 43.89
C LEU A 12 -23.49 6.32 42.53
N LEU A 13 -23.27 7.37 41.71
CA LEU A 13 -23.54 7.33 40.27
C LEU A 13 -22.41 6.48 39.63
N VAL A 14 -22.71 5.21 39.37
CA VAL A 14 -21.90 4.40 38.47
C VAL A 14 -22.24 4.88 37.07
N ALA A 15 -21.37 5.73 36.50
CA ALA A 15 -21.40 6.05 35.09
C ALA A 15 -21.01 4.76 34.33
N CYS A 16 -21.97 4.06 33.78
CA CYS A 16 -21.72 3.04 32.75
C CYS A 16 -21.21 3.80 31.52
N SER A 17 -19.88 3.89 31.36
CA SER A 17 -19.30 4.23 30.06
C SER A 17 -19.68 3.11 29.08
N ALA A 18 -20.30 3.48 27.96
CA ALA A 18 -20.49 2.54 26.86
C ALA A 18 -19.13 1.92 26.49
N PRO A 19 -19.06 0.65 26.11
CA PRO A 19 -17.81 0.06 25.64
C PRO A 19 -17.22 0.96 24.55
N GLN A 20 -15.98 1.40 24.76
CA GLN A 20 -15.29 2.18 23.74
C GLN A 20 -15.03 1.25 22.55
N GLU A 21 -15.45 1.65 21.35
CA GLU A 21 -15.23 0.90 20.12
C GLU A 21 -13.70 0.73 19.93
N LYS A 22 -13.25 -0.51 19.74
CA LYS A 22 -11.84 -0.80 19.53
C LYS A 22 -11.34 -0.14 18.24
N THR A 23 -10.11 0.31 18.26
CA THR A 23 -9.42 0.79 17.05
C THR A 23 -9.00 -0.40 16.19
N LEU A 24 -8.75 -0.19 14.89
CA LEU A 24 -8.33 -1.28 14.01
C LEU A 24 -7.01 -1.91 14.47
N LYS A 25 -6.03 -1.09 14.89
CA LYS A 25 -4.75 -1.59 15.40
C LYS A 25 -4.87 -2.40 16.68
N GLU A 26 -5.88 -2.14 17.53
CA GLU A 26 -6.18 -2.96 18.70
C GLU A 26 -6.92 -4.25 18.33
N THR A 27 -7.81 -4.17 17.34
CA THR A 27 -8.59 -5.32 16.85
C THR A 27 -7.68 -6.39 16.22
N PHE A 28 -6.70 -5.97 15.42
CA PHE A 28 -5.82 -6.88 14.69
C PHE A 28 -4.42 -7.03 15.31
N ALA A 29 -4.22 -6.59 16.58
CA ALA A 29 -2.90 -6.55 17.24
C ALA A 29 -2.13 -7.88 17.26
N ASP A 30 -2.85 -9.01 17.39
CA ASP A 30 -2.28 -10.35 17.45
C ASP A 30 -2.22 -11.05 16.09
N GLN A 31 -2.51 -10.33 15.00
CA GLN A 31 -2.66 -10.91 13.66
C GLN A 31 -1.65 -10.33 12.68
N PHE A 32 -1.73 -9.04 12.39
CA PHE A 32 -0.88 -8.35 11.42
C PHE A 32 -0.88 -6.83 11.69
N TYR A 33 0.08 -6.13 11.13
CA TYR A 33 0.01 -4.67 11.07
C TYR A 33 -1.16 -4.24 10.20
N ILE A 34 -1.96 -3.29 10.66
CA ILE A 34 -2.96 -2.62 9.85
C ILE A 34 -2.45 -1.24 9.45
N GLY A 35 -2.35 -0.99 8.14
CA GLY A 35 -1.68 0.17 7.58
C GLY A 35 -2.53 1.00 6.65
N THR A 36 -2.02 2.19 6.31
CA THR A 36 -2.62 3.08 5.32
C THR A 36 -1.57 3.84 4.53
N ALA A 37 -1.87 4.16 3.26
CA ALA A 37 -1.07 5.10 2.48
C ALA A 37 -1.38 6.54 2.91
N LEU A 38 -0.34 7.38 2.97
CA LEU A 38 -0.45 8.80 3.29
C LEU A 38 -0.08 9.66 2.08
N ASN A 39 -0.95 10.61 1.76
CA ASN A 39 -0.68 11.66 0.79
C ASN A 39 -0.03 12.89 1.46
N GLU A 40 0.30 13.90 0.64
CA GLU A 40 0.95 15.13 1.12
C GLU A 40 0.13 15.86 2.19
N ALA A 41 -1.21 15.87 2.11
CA ALA A 41 -2.05 16.60 3.04
C ALA A 41 -1.99 16.01 4.46
N GLN A 42 -1.96 14.66 4.59
CA GLN A 42 -1.76 14.00 5.87
C GLN A 42 -0.32 14.16 6.37
N ILE A 43 0.68 13.97 5.50
CA ILE A 43 2.11 14.09 5.85
C ILE A 43 2.44 15.50 6.37
N THR A 44 1.84 16.54 5.79
CA THR A 44 2.07 17.93 6.20
C THR A 44 1.15 18.42 7.32
N GLY A 45 0.16 17.60 7.72
CA GLY A 45 -0.82 17.96 8.75
C GLY A 45 -1.91 18.92 8.27
N LEU A 46 -2.04 19.15 6.97
CA LEU A 46 -3.12 19.97 6.39
C LEU A 46 -4.47 19.26 6.48
N ASP A 47 -4.50 17.96 6.29
CA ASP A 47 -5.67 17.11 6.56
C ASP A 47 -5.63 16.62 8.01
N THR A 48 -6.10 17.45 8.93
CA THR A 48 -6.10 17.13 10.37
C THR A 48 -6.95 15.91 10.72
N LYS A 49 -8.06 15.69 9.99
CA LYS A 49 -8.97 14.58 10.23
C LYS A 49 -8.40 13.26 9.74
N GLY A 50 -7.72 13.26 8.61
CA GLY A 50 -6.96 12.12 8.10
C GLY A 50 -5.83 11.74 9.06
N VAL A 51 -5.10 12.73 9.59
CA VAL A 51 -4.08 12.52 10.62
C VAL A 51 -4.66 11.87 11.88
N GLU A 52 -5.77 12.43 12.42
CA GLU A 52 -6.45 11.88 13.61
C GLU A 52 -6.89 10.42 13.38
N THR A 53 -7.47 10.13 12.20
CA THR A 53 -7.90 8.78 11.81
C THR A 53 -6.71 7.83 11.72
N THR A 54 -5.62 8.29 11.08
CA THR A 54 -4.39 7.50 10.92
C THR A 54 -3.80 7.13 12.28
N VAL A 55 -3.55 8.11 13.12
CA VAL A 55 -2.95 7.89 14.45
C VAL A 55 -3.82 7.01 15.34
N LYS A 56 -5.14 7.14 15.23
CA LYS A 56 -6.08 6.35 16.03
C LYS A 56 -6.14 4.90 15.61
N HIS A 57 -6.21 4.62 14.31
CA HIS A 57 -6.60 3.30 13.81
C HIS A 57 -5.48 2.46 13.23
N PHE A 58 -4.38 3.07 12.77
CA PHE A 58 -3.30 2.37 12.06
C PHE A 58 -2.01 2.30 12.87
N ASN A 59 -1.21 1.27 12.62
CA ASN A 59 0.13 1.07 13.20
C ASN A 59 1.20 0.81 12.13
N SER A 60 0.86 0.99 10.84
CA SER A 60 1.80 0.99 9.72
C SER A 60 1.41 2.05 8.70
N ILE A 61 2.41 2.62 8.04
CA ILE A 61 2.21 3.62 6.98
C ILE A 61 3.11 3.36 5.79
N VAL A 62 2.63 3.80 4.61
CA VAL A 62 3.36 3.82 3.35
C VAL A 62 3.19 5.20 2.70
N ALA A 63 4.21 5.69 1.99
CA ALA A 63 4.11 6.95 1.25
C ALA A 63 3.35 6.71 -0.06
N GLU A 64 2.26 7.46 -0.31
CA GLU A 64 1.52 7.31 -1.57
C GLU A 64 2.35 7.73 -2.79
N ASN A 65 3.05 8.87 -2.72
CA ASN A 65 3.79 9.43 -3.85
C ASN A 65 5.20 9.91 -3.52
N CYS A 66 5.45 10.52 -2.37
CA CYS A 66 6.65 11.34 -2.10
C CYS A 66 7.99 10.58 -2.14
N MET A 67 7.98 9.26 -2.20
CA MET A 67 9.19 8.44 -2.33
C MET A 67 9.36 7.84 -3.73
N LYS A 68 8.46 8.11 -4.67
CA LYS A 68 8.58 7.68 -6.08
C LYS A 68 9.66 8.50 -6.79
N SER A 69 10.28 7.92 -7.82
CA SER A 69 11.47 8.48 -8.47
C SER A 69 11.32 9.92 -8.93
N GLU A 70 10.20 10.28 -9.57
CA GLU A 70 9.95 11.66 -10.05
C GLU A 70 9.92 12.68 -8.91
N GLU A 71 9.48 12.28 -7.72
CA GLU A 71 9.34 13.16 -6.56
C GLU A 71 10.64 13.26 -5.74
N ILE A 72 11.26 12.12 -5.45
CA ILE A 72 12.42 12.06 -4.54
C ILE A 72 13.75 12.27 -5.24
N HIS A 73 13.86 11.95 -6.56
CA HIS A 73 15.08 12.04 -7.35
C HIS A 73 14.76 12.57 -8.77
N PRO A 74 14.25 13.83 -8.88
CA PRO A 74 13.72 14.38 -10.13
C PRO A 74 14.77 14.62 -11.22
N GLU A 75 16.03 14.87 -10.85
CA GLU A 75 17.15 15.10 -11.76
C GLU A 75 18.37 14.32 -11.29
N GLU A 76 19.30 13.97 -12.19
CA GLU A 76 20.50 13.20 -11.87
C GLU A 76 21.33 13.88 -10.77
N GLY A 77 21.53 13.17 -9.65
CA GLY A 77 22.25 13.70 -8.48
C GLY A 77 21.49 14.74 -7.65
N VAL A 78 20.23 15.05 -7.99
CA VAL A 78 19.38 15.99 -7.24
C VAL A 78 18.29 15.25 -6.49
N TYR A 79 18.35 15.28 -5.18
CA TYR A 79 17.37 14.61 -4.30
C TYR A 79 16.49 15.62 -3.56
N ASN A 80 15.19 15.39 -3.57
CA ASN A 80 14.20 16.13 -2.79
C ASN A 80 13.65 15.26 -1.67
N PHE A 81 14.25 15.35 -0.49
CA PHE A 81 13.81 14.58 0.68
C PHE A 81 12.78 15.31 1.55
N THR A 82 12.37 16.52 1.18
CA THR A 82 11.57 17.40 2.06
C THR A 82 10.30 16.73 2.57
N LEU A 83 9.54 16.10 1.69
CA LEU A 83 8.28 15.46 2.06
C LEU A 83 8.51 14.04 2.60
N ALA A 84 9.49 13.30 2.05
CA ALA A 84 9.86 11.99 2.54
C ALA A 84 10.42 12.04 3.98
N ASP A 85 11.20 13.08 4.34
CA ASP A 85 11.65 13.29 5.72
C ASP A 85 10.46 13.48 6.67
N LYS A 86 9.48 14.31 6.32
CA LYS A 86 8.27 14.51 7.13
C LYS A 86 7.44 13.25 7.27
N PHE A 87 7.35 12.45 6.20
CA PHE A 87 6.67 11.15 6.23
C PHE A 87 7.32 10.20 7.25
N VAL A 88 8.65 10.09 7.22
CA VAL A 88 9.40 9.25 8.17
C VAL A 88 9.27 9.79 9.59
N GLU A 89 9.42 11.10 9.80
CA GLU A 89 9.22 11.74 11.10
C GLU A 89 7.82 11.54 11.66
N PHE A 90 6.79 11.57 10.81
CA PHE A 90 5.41 11.26 11.20
C PHE A 90 5.27 9.83 11.71
N GLY A 91 5.85 8.86 11.00
CA GLY A 91 5.83 7.46 11.41
C GLY A 91 6.55 7.23 12.73
N GLU A 92 7.74 7.79 12.89
CA GLU A 92 8.53 7.71 14.13
C GLU A 92 7.82 8.34 15.34
N ALA A 93 7.21 9.53 15.13
CA ALA A 93 6.48 10.23 16.17
C ALA A 93 5.24 9.48 16.69
N ASN A 94 4.74 8.52 15.93
CA ASN A 94 3.54 7.73 16.23
C ASN A 94 3.81 6.23 16.41
N ASP A 95 5.09 5.81 16.56
CA ASP A 95 5.51 4.41 16.72
C ASP A 95 4.94 3.47 15.63
N MET A 96 4.96 3.91 14.36
CA MET A 96 4.41 3.17 13.23
C MET A 96 5.46 2.37 12.49
N PHE A 97 5.07 1.23 11.93
CA PHE A 97 5.87 0.47 10.98
C PHE A 97 5.87 1.21 9.63
N ILE A 98 7.05 1.69 9.20
CA ILE A 98 7.20 2.59 8.05
C ILE A 98 7.70 1.81 6.85
N ILE A 99 7.02 1.97 5.69
CA ILE A 99 7.35 1.34 4.42
C ILE A 99 7.78 2.39 3.40
N GLY A 100 8.92 2.14 2.77
CA GLY A 100 9.39 2.92 1.62
C GLY A 100 8.80 2.39 0.31
N HIS A 101 8.01 3.18 -0.37
CA HIS A 101 7.37 2.82 -1.64
C HIS A 101 7.69 3.90 -2.69
N CYS A 102 8.38 3.54 -3.73
CA CYS A 102 9.09 2.31 -4.07
C CYS A 102 10.46 2.67 -4.65
N LEU A 103 11.41 1.74 -4.63
CA LEU A 103 12.75 2.02 -5.15
C LEU A 103 12.81 1.93 -6.68
N ILE A 104 12.27 0.86 -7.26
CA ILE A 104 12.29 0.60 -8.70
C ILE A 104 10.87 0.38 -9.21
N TRP A 105 10.43 1.29 -10.07
CA TRP A 105 9.13 1.23 -10.74
C TRP A 105 9.19 1.91 -12.12
N HIS A 106 8.48 1.38 -13.09
CA HIS A 106 8.47 1.87 -14.47
C HIS A 106 7.61 3.14 -14.67
N SER A 107 6.64 3.37 -13.78
CA SER A 107 5.78 4.54 -13.78
C SER A 107 6.32 5.59 -12.81
N GLN A 108 5.99 6.85 -13.00
CA GLN A 108 6.54 7.98 -12.23
C GLN A 108 8.07 7.89 -12.07
N LEU A 109 8.75 7.47 -13.16
CA LEU A 109 10.19 7.39 -13.27
C LEU A 109 10.71 8.66 -13.95
N ALA A 110 11.62 9.37 -13.30
CA ALA A 110 12.24 10.56 -13.90
C ALA A 110 12.98 10.20 -15.21
N GLU A 111 12.76 10.97 -16.27
CA GLU A 111 13.27 10.66 -17.61
C GLU A 111 14.80 10.47 -17.64
N TRP A 112 15.55 11.32 -16.92
CA TRP A 112 17.01 11.22 -16.85
C TRP A 112 17.49 9.84 -16.42
N PHE A 113 16.68 9.08 -15.68
CA PHE A 113 17.09 7.79 -15.13
C PHE A 113 17.45 6.79 -16.23
N ALA A 114 16.70 6.78 -17.32
CA ALA A 114 16.85 5.81 -18.41
C ALA A 114 17.40 6.42 -19.70
N TYR A 115 17.32 7.73 -19.88
CA TYR A 115 17.63 8.37 -21.14
C TYR A 115 18.81 9.34 -21.04
N ASP A 116 19.50 9.52 -22.19
CA ASP A 116 20.48 10.57 -22.40
C ASP A 116 19.82 11.86 -22.95
N ASP A 117 20.60 12.91 -23.15
CA ASP A 117 20.12 14.21 -23.65
C ASP A 117 19.55 14.13 -25.08
N GLU A 118 19.87 13.10 -25.86
CA GLU A 118 19.34 12.82 -27.18
C GLU A 118 18.07 11.95 -27.16
N GLY A 119 17.62 11.51 -25.99
CA GLY A 119 16.44 10.67 -25.81
C GLY A 119 16.65 9.18 -26.13
N ASN A 120 17.88 8.70 -26.18
CA ASN A 120 18.21 7.29 -26.32
C ASN A 120 18.40 6.65 -24.95
N TYR A 121 18.19 5.34 -24.85
CA TYR A 121 18.59 4.63 -23.63
C TYR A 121 20.08 4.79 -23.37
N VAL A 122 20.42 5.09 -22.11
CA VAL A 122 21.82 5.07 -21.66
C VAL A 122 22.40 3.65 -21.72
N THR A 123 23.72 3.53 -21.63
CA THR A 123 24.37 2.21 -21.62
C THR A 123 23.99 1.42 -20.34
N PRO A 124 24.03 0.07 -20.39
CA PRO A 124 23.77 -0.75 -19.21
C PRO A 124 24.65 -0.40 -18.01
N GLU A 125 25.88 0.02 -18.23
CA GLU A 125 26.80 0.43 -17.16
C GLU A 125 26.31 1.70 -16.46
N VAL A 126 25.97 2.74 -17.24
CA VAL A 126 25.44 3.99 -16.70
C VAL A 126 24.11 3.74 -15.97
N PHE A 127 23.23 2.93 -16.55
CA PHE A 127 21.94 2.61 -15.93
C PHE A 127 22.09 1.88 -14.58
N LYS A 128 23.05 0.92 -14.50
CA LYS A 128 23.36 0.25 -13.23
C LYS A 128 23.91 1.21 -12.18
N GLU A 129 24.75 2.16 -12.56
CA GLU A 129 25.30 3.17 -11.65
C GLU A 129 24.17 4.08 -11.13
N ARG A 130 23.29 4.57 -12.00
CA ARG A 130 22.13 5.39 -11.63
C ARG A 130 21.17 4.64 -10.69
N MET A 131 20.88 3.37 -11.00
CA MET A 131 20.04 2.51 -10.17
C MET A 131 20.68 2.27 -8.79
N LYS A 132 21.98 2.01 -8.75
CA LYS A 132 22.73 1.82 -7.51
C LYS A 132 22.76 3.09 -6.67
N ASP A 133 23.03 4.23 -7.27
CA ASP A 133 23.06 5.53 -6.58
C ASP A 133 21.69 5.86 -5.97
N HIS A 134 20.61 5.73 -6.76
CA HIS A 134 19.25 5.95 -6.32
C HIS A 134 18.89 5.10 -5.09
N ILE A 135 19.06 3.79 -5.18
CA ILE A 135 18.74 2.86 -4.10
C ILE A 135 19.59 3.15 -2.86
N THR A 136 20.92 3.28 -3.05
CA THR A 136 21.85 3.46 -1.94
C THR A 136 21.63 4.77 -1.21
N THR A 137 21.41 5.86 -1.94
CA THR A 137 21.21 7.20 -1.35
C THR A 137 19.93 7.24 -0.51
N ILE A 138 18.81 6.75 -1.06
CA ILE A 138 17.54 6.73 -0.34
C ILE A 138 17.62 5.83 0.89
N MET A 139 18.07 4.59 0.74
CA MET A 139 18.10 3.64 1.85
C MET A 139 19.11 4.03 2.92
N THR A 140 20.26 4.58 2.56
CA THR A 140 21.26 5.06 3.53
C THR A 140 20.73 6.22 4.35
N ARG A 141 19.97 7.16 3.72
CA ARG A 141 19.35 8.28 4.44
C ARG A 141 18.40 7.82 5.53
N TYR A 142 17.61 6.79 5.25
CA TYR A 142 16.58 6.30 6.16
C TYR A 142 16.95 4.99 6.89
N LYS A 143 18.24 4.64 6.87
CA LYS A 143 18.74 3.42 7.51
C LYS A 143 18.33 3.34 8.97
N GLY A 144 17.68 2.22 9.34
CA GLY A 144 17.16 1.99 10.67
C GLY A 144 15.94 2.81 11.07
N ARG A 145 15.36 3.60 10.13
CA ARG A 145 14.17 4.42 10.32
C ARG A 145 12.98 3.91 9.48
N ILE A 146 13.23 3.44 8.26
CA ILE A 146 12.26 2.73 7.43
C ILE A 146 12.46 1.23 7.65
N HIS A 147 11.39 0.52 7.90
CA HIS A 147 11.42 -0.90 8.30
C HIS A 147 11.52 -1.85 7.12
N GLY A 148 10.99 -1.46 5.96
CA GLY A 148 11.04 -2.26 4.75
C GLY A 148 10.74 -1.45 3.50
N TYR A 149 11.11 -1.97 2.33
CA TYR A 149 10.97 -1.30 1.05
C TYR A 149 10.35 -2.21 0.00
N ASP A 150 9.42 -1.66 -0.78
CA ASP A 150 9.07 -2.23 -2.08
C ASP A 150 10.24 -1.98 -3.04
N VAL A 151 11.15 -2.97 -3.14
CA VAL A 151 12.39 -2.84 -3.92
C VAL A 151 12.08 -2.78 -5.41
N VAL A 152 11.20 -3.67 -5.87
CA VAL A 152 10.73 -3.68 -7.27
C VAL A 152 9.21 -3.75 -7.29
N ASN A 153 8.61 -2.79 -7.98
CA ASN A 153 7.17 -2.66 -8.16
C ASN A 153 6.75 -2.95 -9.59
N GLU A 154 5.72 -3.79 -9.79
CA GLU A 154 4.98 -4.03 -11.04
C GLU A 154 5.83 -4.48 -12.23
N ALA A 155 6.70 -5.45 -12.02
CA ALA A 155 7.64 -5.94 -13.03
C ALA A 155 7.04 -6.94 -14.02
N ILE A 156 5.89 -7.57 -13.70
CA ILE A 156 5.37 -8.74 -14.44
C ILE A 156 3.97 -8.45 -15.01
N LEU A 157 3.72 -8.88 -16.24
CA LEU A 157 2.43 -8.79 -16.91
C LEU A 157 1.53 -10.00 -16.53
N GLU A 158 0.25 -9.93 -16.89
CA GLU A 158 -0.73 -10.98 -16.56
C GLU A 158 -0.40 -12.36 -17.14
N ASP A 159 0.24 -12.38 -18.32
CA ASP A 159 0.69 -13.63 -18.98
C ASP A 159 1.95 -14.21 -18.36
N GLY A 160 2.53 -13.54 -17.34
CA GLY A 160 3.75 -13.94 -16.66
C GLY A 160 5.03 -13.47 -17.34
N SER A 161 4.95 -12.73 -18.43
CA SER A 161 6.12 -12.11 -19.06
C SER A 161 6.58 -10.87 -18.30
N TYR A 162 7.87 -10.52 -18.43
CA TYR A 162 8.39 -9.27 -17.89
C TYR A 162 7.79 -8.06 -18.61
N ARG A 163 7.41 -7.05 -17.84
CA ARG A 163 6.96 -5.78 -18.38
C ARG A 163 8.09 -5.13 -19.19
N LYS A 164 7.76 -4.67 -20.39
CA LYS A 164 8.66 -3.87 -21.21
C LYS A 164 8.78 -2.48 -20.60
N SER A 165 9.84 -2.30 -19.85
CA SER A 165 10.18 -1.08 -19.13
C SER A 165 11.66 -0.77 -19.38
N PRO A 166 12.13 0.46 -19.13
CA PRO A 166 13.56 0.79 -19.25
C PRO A 166 14.44 -0.18 -18.46
N PHE A 167 14.01 -0.63 -17.30
CA PHE A 167 14.76 -1.59 -16.48
C PHE A 167 14.96 -2.93 -17.22
N TYR A 168 13.89 -3.48 -17.76
CA TYR A 168 13.95 -4.74 -18.50
C TYR A 168 14.62 -4.59 -19.86
N ASP A 169 14.35 -3.50 -20.58
CA ASP A 169 14.87 -3.28 -21.92
C ASP A 169 16.39 -3.07 -21.92
N ILE A 170 16.94 -2.45 -20.87
CA ILE A 170 18.38 -2.18 -20.72
C ILE A 170 19.10 -3.34 -20.06
N LEU A 171 18.57 -3.94 -19.00
CA LEU A 171 19.25 -4.93 -18.15
C LEU A 171 18.71 -6.36 -18.25
N GLY A 172 17.60 -6.58 -18.98
CA GLY A 172 16.91 -7.87 -18.97
C GLY A 172 16.43 -8.25 -17.57
N GLU A 173 16.32 -9.53 -17.28
CA GLU A 173 15.86 -10.05 -15.98
C GLU A 173 16.80 -9.68 -14.80
N GLU A 174 18.05 -9.30 -15.11
CA GLU A 174 19.08 -9.02 -14.09
C GLU A 174 18.80 -7.74 -13.28
N PHE A 175 17.90 -6.85 -13.73
CA PHE A 175 17.59 -5.64 -12.96
C PHE A 175 17.01 -5.96 -11.57
N ILE A 176 16.23 -7.04 -11.42
CA ILE A 176 15.65 -7.44 -10.13
C ILE A 176 16.74 -7.90 -9.15
N PRO A 177 17.57 -8.91 -9.46
CA PRO A 177 18.66 -9.29 -8.56
C PRO A 177 19.60 -8.13 -8.19
N LEU A 178 19.93 -7.26 -9.14
CA LEU A 178 20.78 -6.09 -8.88
C LEU A 178 20.11 -5.10 -7.91
N ALA A 179 18.80 -4.85 -8.06
CA ALA A 179 18.07 -3.98 -7.15
C ALA A 179 18.08 -4.52 -5.71
N PHE A 180 17.85 -5.82 -5.54
CA PHE A 180 17.89 -6.48 -4.22
C PHE A 180 19.30 -6.51 -3.63
N GLU A 181 20.34 -6.71 -4.44
CA GLU A 181 21.74 -6.65 -4.01
C GLU A 181 22.09 -5.24 -3.49
N TYR A 182 21.74 -4.20 -4.25
CA TYR A 182 22.02 -2.81 -3.86
C TYR A 182 21.22 -2.41 -2.60
N ALA A 183 19.97 -2.81 -2.52
CA ALA A 183 19.12 -2.55 -1.37
C ALA A 183 19.66 -3.20 -0.09
N HIS A 184 20.01 -4.49 -0.14
CA HIS A 184 20.59 -5.20 1.00
C HIS A 184 21.95 -4.63 1.42
N ALA A 185 22.78 -4.22 0.46
CA ALA A 185 24.07 -3.60 0.76
C ALA A 185 23.91 -2.23 1.44
N ALA A 186 22.88 -1.46 1.09
CA ALA A 186 22.62 -0.14 1.68
C ALA A 186 22.06 -0.24 3.11
N ASP A 187 21.07 -1.09 3.33
CA ASP A 187 20.50 -1.37 4.65
C ASP A 187 20.25 -2.88 4.84
N PRO A 188 21.16 -3.59 5.53
CA PRO A 188 21.01 -5.02 5.77
C PRO A 188 19.87 -5.40 6.70
N ASP A 189 19.35 -4.45 7.47
CA ASP A 189 18.32 -4.69 8.48
C ASP A 189 16.91 -4.45 7.96
N ALA A 190 16.74 -3.59 6.93
CA ALA A 190 15.44 -3.35 6.32
C ALA A 190 14.90 -4.59 5.59
N GLU A 191 13.61 -4.82 5.70
CA GLU A 191 12.93 -5.87 4.94
C GLU A 191 12.82 -5.49 3.45
N LEU A 192 12.96 -6.45 2.54
CA LEU A 192 13.00 -6.24 1.09
C LEU A 192 11.87 -6.99 0.39
N TYR A 193 11.05 -6.29 -0.41
CA TYR A 193 9.83 -6.81 -0.98
C TYR A 193 9.76 -6.70 -2.51
N LEU A 194 9.06 -7.66 -3.11
CA LEU A 194 8.46 -7.53 -4.44
C LEU A 194 7.00 -7.13 -4.27
N ASN A 195 6.48 -6.25 -5.12
CA ASN A 195 5.10 -5.78 -5.05
C ASN A 195 4.46 -5.68 -6.44
N ASP A 196 3.20 -6.14 -6.61
CA ASP A 196 2.47 -5.99 -7.86
C ASP A 196 0.94 -6.07 -7.64
N TYR A 197 0.17 -5.56 -8.62
CA TYR A 197 -1.27 -5.72 -8.69
C TYR A 197 -1.66 -7.03 -9.39
N GLY A 198 -2.95 -7.39 -9.36
CA GLY A 198 -3.46 -8.57 -10.06
C GLY A 198 -2.72 -9.88 -9.73
N MET A 199 -2.17 -9.99 -8.53
CA MET A 199 -1.36 -11.12 -8.07
C MET A 199 -2.14 -12.44 -7.94
N ASN A 200 -3.47 -12.37 -8.03
CA ASN A 200 -4.35 -13.56 -8.19
C ASN A 200 -4.18 -14.24 -9.55
N ASN A 201 -3.63 -13.55 -10.56
CA ASN A 201 -3.45 -14.09 -11.91
C ASN A 201 -2.37 -15.17 -11.91
N PRO A 202 -2.67 -16.39 -12.45
CA PRO A 202 -1.72 -17.52 -12.44
C PRO A 202 -0.39 -17.24 -13.14
N GLY A 203 -0.39 -16.49 -14.25
CA GLY A 203 0.84 -16.15 -14.98
C GLY A 203 1.76 -15.29 -14.10
N ARG A 204 1.24 -14.20 -13.57
CA ARG A 204 1.98 -13.30 -12.67
C ARG A 204 2.43 -14.03 -11.41
N ARG A 205 1.51 -14.74 -10.73
CA ARG A 205 1.82 -15.56 -9.55
C ARG A 205 3.01 -16.49 -9.76
N ASN A 206 2.98 -17.30 -10.83
CA ASN A 206 4.01 -18.29 -11.09
C ASN A 206 5.39 -17.66 -11.35
N THR A 207 5.39 -16.50 -12.03
CA THR A 207 6.63 -15.77 -12.30
C THR A 207 7.20 -15.15 -11.02
N TYR A 208 6.38 -14.54 -10.14
CA TYR A 208 6.88 -14.03 -8.85
C TYR A 208 7.37 -15.14 -7.91
N VAL A 209 6.73 -16.30 -7.88
CA VAL A 209 7.24 -17.49 -7.16
C VAL A 209 8.61 -17.90 -7.69
N LYS A 210 8.79 -17.91 -9.03
CA LYS A 210 10.09 -18.21 -9.65
C LYS A 210 11.14 -17.16 -9.26
N ILE A 211 10.83 -15.86 -9.37
CA ILE A 211 11.74 -14.77 -9.02
C ILE A 211 12.19 -14.87 -7.56
N ALA A 212 11.25 -15.07 -6.62
CA ALA A 212 11.58 -15.20 -5.21
C ALA A 212 12.52 -16.39 -4.93
N ASN A 213 12.27 -17.54 -5.57
CA ASN A 213 13.13 -18.71 -5.45
C ASN A 213 14.51 -18.50 -6.10
N ASP A 214 14.56 -17.80 -7.24
CA ASP A 214 15.82 -17.49 -7.94
C ASP A 214 16.69 -16.50 -7.11
N LEU A 215 16.08 -15.49 -6.47
CA LEU A 215 16.79 -14.57 -5.55
C LEU A 215 17.40 -15.36 -4.39
N LYS A 216 16.63 -16.23 -3.75
CA LYS A 216 17.12 -17.08 -2.65
C LYS A 216 18.21 -18.05 -3.10
N ALA A 217 18.10 -18.65 -4.29
CA ALA A 217 19.10 -19.55 -4.86
C ALA A 217 20.43 -18.83 -5.16
N ARG A 218 20.39 -17.52 -5.45
CA ARG A 218 21.56 -16.65 -5.60
C ARG A 218 22.14 -16.17 -4.27
N GLY A 219 21.51 -16.50 -3.14
CA GLY A 219 21.90 -16.03 -1.81
C GLY A 219 21.51 -14.57 -1.53
N LEU A 220 20.60 -14.01 -2.31
CA LEU A 220 20.07 -12.66 -2.13
C LEU A 220 18.89 -12.68 -1.15
N ARG A 221 18.80 -11.64 -0.32
CA ARG A 221 17.73 -11.47 0.64
C ARG A 221 16.45 -11.05 -0.08
N ILE A 222 15.36 -11.73 0.24
CA ILE A 222 13.98 -11.32 -0.03
C ILE A 222 13.15 -11.74 1.18
N ASP A 223 12.41 -10.80 1.77
CA ASP A 223 11.63 -11.01 2.97
C ASP A 223 10.15 -11.20 2.68
N GLY A 224 9.61 -10.55 1.65
CA GLY A 224 8.19 -10.63 1.38
C GLY A 224 7.76 -10.39 -0.06
N ILE A 225 6.52 -10.79 -0.33
CA ILE A 225 5.82 -10.57 -1.60
C ILE A 225 4.52 -9.82 -1.30
N GLY A 226 4.37 -8.64 -1.86
CA GLY A 226 3.22 -7.77 -1.73
C GLY A 226 2.17 -8.05 -2.80
N MET A 227 0.93 -8.22 -2.36
CA MET A 227 -0.27 -8.25 -3.19
C MET A 227 -0.94 -6.88 -3.05
N GLN A 228 -0.87 -6.00 -4.07
CA GLN A 228 -1.46 -4.65 -3.99
C GLN A 228 -2.95 -4.71 -3.64
N SER A 229 -3.69 -5.63 -4.25
CA SER A 229 -5.10 -5.87 -3.94
C SER A 229 -6.03 -4.70 -4.29
N HIS A 230 -5.79 -4.06 -5.44
CA HIS A 230 -6.77 -3.19 -6.08
C HIS A 230 -7.86 -4.06 -6.68
N VAL A 231 -8.99 -4.17 -5.99
CA VAL A 231 -10.04 -5.14 -6.31
C VAL A 231 -11.39 -4.47 -6.63
N GLY A 232 -12.37 -5.26 -7.00
CA GLY A 232 -13.73 -4.82 -7.27
C GLY A 232 -14.77 -5.79 -6.75
N LEU A 233 -16.03 -5.43 -6.90
CA LEU A 233 -17.17 -6.22 -6.42
C LEU A 233 -17.19 -7.64 -7.02
N ASP A 234 -16.74 -7.80 -8.26
CA ASP A 234 -16.83 -9.03 -9.04
C ASP A 234 -15.48 -9.69 -9.31
N TYR A 235 -14.39 -9.10 -8.87
CA TYR A 235 -13.03 -9.61 -9.07
C TYR A 235 -12.12 -9.27 -7.87
N PRO A 236 -11.06 -10.06 -7.63
CA PRO A 236 -10.74 -11.33 -8.26
C PRO A 236 -11.65 -12.47 -7.78
N ASP A 237 -11.55 -13.64 -8.43
CA ASP A 237 -12.06 -14.88 -7.85
C ASP A 237 -11.32 -15.19 -6.54
N MET A 238 -12.04 -15.46 -5.46
CA MET A 238 -11.46 -15.63 -4.12
C MET A 238 -10.63 -16.90 -4.00
N GLN A 239 -10.98 -17.97 -4.70
CA GLN A 239 -10.17 -19.17 -4.69
C GLN A 239 -8.81 -18.93 -5.34
N GLN A 240 -8.78 -18.28 -6.52
CA GLN A 240 -7.53 -17.92 -7.19
C GLN A 240 -6.69 -16.96 -6.36
N TYR A 241 -7.34 -16.04 -5.63
CA TYR A 241 -6.68 -15.10 -4.74
C TYR A 241 -6.00 -15.84 -3.57
N GLU A 242 -6.72 -16.74 -2.90
CA GLU A 242 -6.18 -17.57 -1.82
C GLU A 242 -5.07 -18.50 -2.31
N GLU A 243 -5.22 -19.13 -3.49
CA GLU A 243 -4.18 -19.95 -4.11
C GLU A 243 -2.87 -19.16 -4.31
N SER A 244 -2.98 -17.89 -4.70
CA SER A 244 -1.80 -17.04 -4.90
C SER A 244 -1.13 -16.66 -3.58
N LEU A 245 -1.90 -16.27 -2.59
CA LEU A 245 -1.41 -16.02 -1.23
C LEU A 245 -0.63 -17.24 -0.70
N LEU A 246 -1.20 -18.42 -0.81
CA LEU A 246 -0.55 -19.66 -0.36
C LEU A 246 0.70 -20.01 -1.17
N ALA A 247 0.70 -19.74 -2.48
CA ALA A 247 1.85 -19.97 -3.35
C ALA A 247 3.03 -19.05 -2.96
N PHE A 248 2.75 -17.78 -2.66
CA PHE A 248 3.77 -16.83 -2.20
C PHE A 248 4.31 -17.22 -0.82
N ALA A 249 3.44 -17.53 0.13
CA ALA A 249 3.87 -18.05 1.43
C ALA A 249 4.69 -19.34 1.31
N GLY A 250 4.37 -20.20 0.34
CA GLY A 250 5.10 -21.43 0.02
C GLY A 250 6.55 -21.22 -0.41
N THR A 251 6.92 -20.02 -0.84
CA THR A 251 8.34 -19.65 -1.11
C THR A 251 9.14 -19.42 0.17
N GLY A 252 8.48 -19.36 1.34
CA GLY A 252 9.08 -18.97 2.61
C GLY A 252 9.29 -17.44 2.74
N CYS A 253 8.61 -16.66 1.92
CA CYS A 253 8.48 -15.20 2.08
C CYS A 253 7.23 -14.87 2.90
N ASN A 254 7.26 -13.74 3.60
CA ASN A 254 6.05 -13.14 4.15
C ASN A 254 5.12 -12.70 3.00
N VAL A 255 3.83 -12.70 3.24
CA VAL A 255 2.85 -12.10 2.33
C VAL A 255 2.34 -10.81 2.94
N MET A 256 2.19 -9.76 2.14
CA MET A 256 1.57 -8.52 2.55
C MET A 256 0.46 -8.16 1.59
N ILE A 257 -0.60 -7.56 2.15
CA ILE A 257 -1.62 -6.87 1.39
C ILE A 257 -1.23 -5.40 1.43
N THR A 258 -0.80 -4.85 0.31
CA THR A 258 0.00 -3.61 0.33
C THR A 258 -0.75 -2.35 -0.05
N GLU A 259 -1.85 -2.46 -0.81
CA GLU A 259 -2.53 -1.31 -1.40
C GLU A 259 -4.05 -1.55 -1.49
N TRP A 260 -4.62 -2.20 -0.48
CA TRP A 260 -6.00 -2.66 -0.53
C TRP A 260 -6.99 -1.53 -0.69
N ASP A 261 -7.73 -1.59 -1.77
CA ASP A 261 -8.90 -0.79 -2.04
C ASP A 261 -9.90 -1.60 -2.89
N MET A 262 -11.20 -1.31 -2.76
CA MET A 262 -12.23 -2.00 -3.53
C MET A 262 -13.22 -1.02 -4.16
N SER A 263 -13.13 -0.85 -5.49
CA SER A 263 -14.08 -0.04 -6.22
C SER A 263 -15.46 -0.71 -6.28
N ALA A 264 -16.49 0.07 -5.98
CA ALA A 264 -17.90 -0.30 -6.23
C ALA A 264 -18.37 0.06 -7.65
N LEU A 265 -17.54 0.79 -8.40
CA LEU A 265 -17.85 1.27 -9.73
C LEU A 265 -17.55 0.22 -10.80
N PRO A 266 -18.16 0.32 -12.00
CA PRO A 266 -17.83 -0.54 -13.11
C PRO A 266 -16.33 -0.55 -13.40
N SER A 267 -15.77 -1.75 -13.59
CA SER A 267 -14.36 -1.90 -13.99
C SER A 267 -14.11 -1.24 -15.33
N ILE A 268 -13.02 -0.50 -15.37
CA ILE A 268 -12.51 0.10 -16.60
C ILE A 268 -11.23 -0.66 -16.90
N ASN A 269 -11.25 -1.43 -18.00
CA ASN A 269 -10.06 -2.15 -18.45
C ASN A 269 -9.03 -1.15 -19.01
N PHE A 270 -8.20 -0.61 -18.12
CA PHE A 270 -6.98 0.11 -18.46
C PHE A 270 -5.78 -0.67 -17.95
N GLY A 271 -4.65 -0.50 -18.65
CA GLY A 271 -3.36 -0.96 -18.13
C GLY A 271 -2.99 -0.22 -16.85
N ALA A 272 -1.87 -0.61 -16.26
CA ALA A 272 -1.35 -0.03 -15.01
C ALA A 272 -0.72 1.37 -15.18
N ASN A 273 -1.02 2.08 -16.27
CA ASN A 273 -0.43 3.38 -16.52
C ASN A 273 -1.35 4.47 -15.96
N ILE A 274 -0.93 5.12 -14.88
CA ILE A 274 -1.69 6.20 -14.20
C ILE A 274 -1.96 7.39 -15.14
N SER A 275 -1.13 7.59 -16.16
CA SER A 275 -1.33 8.64 -17.17
C SER A 275 -2.47 8.36 -18.15
N ASP A 276 -2.97 7.12 -18.19
CA ASP A 276 -4.06 6.77 -19.08
C ASP A 276 -5.39 7.31 -18.55
N THR A 277 -5.94 8.31 -19.22
CA THR A 277 -7.24 8.89 -18.90
C THR A 277 -8.25 8.64 -20.00
N VAL A 278 -9.53 8.65 -19.65
CA VAL A 278 -10.63 8.50 -20.61
C VAL A 278 -11.62 9.64 -20.53
N ALA A 279 -12.29 9.89 -21.66
CA ALA A 279 -13.39 10.85 -21.72
C ALA A 279 -14.50 10.43 -20.75
N PHE A 280 -15.12 11.42 -20.09
CA PHE A 280 -16.22 11.21 -19.16
C PHE A 280 -17.37 10.42 -19.80
N LYS A 281 -17.80 9.38 -19.08
CA LYS A 281 -19.01 8.61 -19.37
C LYS A 281 -19.80 8.40 -18.09
N ALA A 282 -21.00 8.96 -18.01
CA ALA A 282 -21.86 8.84 -16.83
C ALA A 282 -22.12 7.39 -16.38
N SER A 283 -22.14 6.43 -17.32
CA SER A 283 -22.27 5.00 -16.99
C SER A 283 -21.10 4.41 -16.21
N MET A 284 -19.94 5.09 -16.21
CA MET A 284 -18.74 4.69 -15.48
C MET A 284 -18.62 5.38 -14.11
N ASN A 285 -19.56 6.29 -13.80
CA ASN A 285 -19.63 7.00 -12.52
C ASN A 285 -21.09 7.10 -12.05
N PRO A 286 -21.75 5.97 -11.79
CA PRO A 286 -23.21 5.93 -11.50
C PRO A 286 -23.57 6.44 -10.11
N TYR A 287 -22.62 6.60 -9.18
CA TYR A 287 -22.90 6.82 -7.75
C TYR A 287 -22.26 8.12 -7.22
N THR A 288 -22.54 9.25 -7.87
CA THR A 288 -21.95 10.56 -7.52
C THR A 288 -22.44 11.09 -6.16
N GLU A 289 -23.63 10.68 -5.71
CA GLU A 289 -24.28 11.15 -4.47
C GLU A 289 -24.20 10.14 -3.31
N GLY A 290 -23.43 9.05 -3.47
CA GLY A 290 -23.34 7.97 -2.50
C GLY A 290 -23.71 6.62 -3.09
N LEU A 291 -23.28 5.54 -2.44
CA LEU A 291 -23.64 4.18 -2.85
C LEU A 291 -25.13 3.91 -2.53
N PRO A 292 -25.92 3.32 -3.46
CA PRO A 292 -27.21 2.74 -3.12
C PRO A 292 -27.07 1.69 -2.01
N GLU A 293 -28.10 1.54 -1.18
CA GLU A 293 -28.08 0.65 -0.01
C GLU A 293 -27.71 -0.80 -0.36
N ASP A 294 -28.22 -1.32 -1.46
CA ASP A 294 -27.92 -2.68 -1.95
C ASP A 294 -26.46 -2.82 -2.45
N VAL A 295 -25.92 -1.78 -3.06
CA VAL A 295 -24.51 -1.74 -3.50
C VAL A 295 -23.58 -1.61 -2.29
N ASP A 296 -23.90 -0.75 -1.33
CA ASP A 296 -23.14 -0.60 -0.08
C ASP A 296 -23.13 -1.91 0.73
N ALA A 297 -24.28 -2.57 0.88
CA ALA A 297 -24.36 -3.87 1.55
C ALA A 297 -23.51 -4.93 0.86
N ARG A 298 -23.54 -4.99 -0.48
CA ARG A 298 -22.72 -5.90 -1.27
C ARG A 298 -21.23 -5.58 -1.15
N TRP A 299 -20.87 -4.29 -1.15
CA TRP A 299 -19.52 -3.83 -0.94
C TRP A 299 -18.99 -4.26 0.42
N ASN A 300 -19.73 -3.98 1.50
CA ASN A 300 -19.36 -4.39 2.86
C ASN A 300 -19.22 -5.91 2.98
N SER A 301 -20.13 -6.69 2.39
CA SER A 301 -20.05 -8.16 2.39
C SER A 301 -18.78 -8.66 1.69
N ARG A 302 -18.43 -8.06 0.56
CA ARG A 302 -17.23 -8.46 -0.20
C ARG A 302 -15.93 -8.06 0.52
N MET A 303 -15.87 -6.86 1.12
CA MET A 303 -14.73 -6.45 1.94
C MET A 303 -14.52 -7.35 3.15
N LYS A 304 -15.65 -7.78 3.77
CA LYS A 304 -15.59 -8.75 4.85
C LYS A 304 -15.02 -10.10 4.39
N GLU A 305 -15.40 -10.57 3.21
CA GLU A 305 -14.86 -11.83 2.64
C GLU A 305 -13.33 -11.79 2.49
N PHE A 306 -12.78 -10.65 2.04
CA PHE A 306 -11.33 -10.44 2.00
C PHE A 306 -10.72 -10.41 3.41
N MET A 307 -11.29 -9.63 4.34
CA MET A 307 -10.76 -9.54 5.70
C MET A 307 -10.81 -10.90 6.42
N ASP A 308 -11.88 -11.66 6.27
CA ASP A 308 -11.99 -13.03 6.81
C ASP A 308 -10.88 -13.94 6.26
N LEU A 309 -10.54 -13.80 4.97
CA LEU A 309 -9.43 -14.52 4.35
C LEU A 309 -8.08 -14.09 4.95
N TYR A 310 -7.88 -12.80 5.17
CA TYR A 310 -6.63 -12.29 5.78
C TYR A 310 -6.47 -12.77 7.21
N VAL A 311 -7.54 -12.72 8.01
CA VAL A 311 -7.57 -13.26 9.37
C VAL A 311 -7.32 -14.78 9.40
N LYS A 312 -7.92 -15.52 8.47
CA LYS A 312 -7.68 -16.97 8.31
C LYS A 312 -6.20 -17.32 8.08
N HIS A 313 -5.46 -16.45 7.41
CA HIS A 313 -4.05 -16.64 7.05
C HIS A 313 -3.10 -15.67 7.77
N ALA A 314 -3.49 -15.18 8.95
CA ALA A 314 -2.69 -14.24 9.73
C ALA A 314 -1.30 -14.78 10.11
N ASP A 315 -1.12 -16.12 10.11
CA ASP A 315 0.19 -16.77 10.31
C ASP A 315 1.15 -16.61 9.12
N LYS A 316 0.69 -16.07 7.98
CA LYS A 316 1.45 -15.86 6.74
C LYS A 316 1.46 -14.39 6.32
N ILE A 317 0.46 -13.64 6.76
CA ILE A 317 0.30 -12.22 6.42
C ILE A 317 0.87 -11.37 7.54
N THR A 318 1.85 -10.51 7.21
CA THR A 318 2.47 -9.63 8.20
C THR A 318 1.84 -8.24 8.24
N ARG A 319 1.17 -7.83 7.16
CA ARG A 319 0.61 -6.48 7.03
C ARG A 319 -0.59 -6.47 6.07
N VAL A 320 -1.62 -5.67 6.44
CA VAL A 320 -2.76 -5.31 5.57
C VAL A 320 -2.83 -3.79 5.52
N THR A 321 -2.61 -3.21 4.35
CA THR A 321 -2.52 -1.76 4.15
C THR A 321 -3.60 -1.29 3.17
N ALA A 322 -4.44 -0.34 3.58
CA ALA A 322 -5.37 0.35 2.70
C ALA A 322 -4.64 1.43 1.87
N TRP A 323 -5.00 1.61 0.60
CA TRP A 323 -4.35 2.61 -0.25
C TRP A 323 -5.02 3.98 -0.13
N GLY A 324 -4.97 4.54 1.08
CA GLY A 324 -5.53 5.83 1.48
C GLY A 324 -6.28 5.75 2.81
N VAL A 325 -6.49 6.90 3.45
CA VAL A 325 -7.08 6.98 4.79
C VAL A 325 -8.61 6.89 4.74
N ALA A 326 -9.24 7.68 3.89
CA ALA A 326 -10.70 7.74 3.76
C ALA A 326 -11.10 7.86 2.28
N ASP A 327 -12.35 7.53 1.95
CA ASP A 327 -12.86 7.53 0.56
C ASP A 327 -12.58 8.83 -0.20
N GLY A 328 -12.51 9.96 0.51
CA GLY A 328 -12.18 11.25 -0.07
C GLY A 328 -10.76 11.37 -0.60
N ASP A 329 -9.83 10.59 -0.03
CA ASP A 329 -8.41 10.63 -0.33
C ASP A 329 -8.00 9.64 -1.42
N SER A 330 -8.92 8.77 -1.87
CA SER A 330 -8.58 7.72 -2.82
C SER A 330 -8.14 8.27 -4.18
N TRP A 331 -7.01 7.73 -4.69
CA TRP A 331 -6.53 7.97 -6.03
C TRP A 331 -7.54 7.60 -7.15
N LYS A 332 -8.56 6.78 -6.82
CA LYS A 332 -9.64 6.40 -7.73
C LYS A 332 -10.68 7.50 -7.93
N ASN A 333 -10.66 8.55 -7.10
CA ASN A 333 -11.40 9.75 -7.38
C ASN A 333 -10.69 10.48 -8.53
N ASP A 334 -11.47 11.01 -9.48
CA ASP A 334 -10.96 11.71 -10.67
C ASP A 334 -10.06 10.87 -11.61
N TRP A 335 -9.87 9.57 -11.31
CA TRP A 335 -9.13 8.65 -12.17
C TRP A 335 -9.96 7.38 -12.49
N PRO A 336 -9.89 6.81 -13.70
CA PRO A 336 -9.17 7.30 -14.89
C PRO A 336 -9.97 8.37 -15.68
N MET A 337 -10.93 9.00 -15.05
CA MET A 337 -11.86 9.94 -15.64
C MET A 337 -12.16 11.05 -14.65
N ASP A 338 -11.95 12.31 -15.06
CA ASP A 338 -12.26 13.49 -14.26
C ASP A 338 -13.71 13.48 -13.76
N GLY A 339 -13.91 13.84 -12.49
CA GLY A 339 -15.20 13.84 -11.82
C GLY A 339 -15.70 12.48 -11.37
N ARG A 340 -14.87 11.42 -11.46
CA ARG A 340 -15.20 10.11 -10.89
C ARG A 340 -15.21 10.17 -9.37
N THR A 341 -16.22 9.54 -8.76
CA THR A 341 -16.40 9.50 -7.32
C THR A 341 -16.48 8.04 -6.87
N ASP A 342 -15.46 7.56 -6.16
CA ASP A 342 -15.39 6.17 -5.67
C ASP A 342 -15.45 6.10 -4.14
N TYR A 343 -15.70 4.90 -3.59
CA TYR A 343 -15.91 4.63 -2.17
C TYR A 343 -15.08 3.41 -1.73
N PRO A 344 -13.76 3.36 -1.99
CA PRO A 344 -13.02 2.10 -1.98
C PRO A 344 -12.32 1.76 -0.67
N LEU A 345 -12.29 2.68 0.33
CA LEU A 345 -11.43 2.58 1.49
C LEU A 345 -12.16 2.11 2.77
N LEU A 346 -11.40 1.95 3.85
CA LEU A 346 -11.90 1.45 5.14
C LEU A 346 -12.75 2.46 5.90
N PHE A 347 -12.56 3.74 5.62
CA PHE A 347 -13.32 4.86 6.19
C PHE A 347 -14.06 5.62 5.10
N ASP A 348 -15.27 6.03 5.42
CA ASP A 348 -16.06 6.88 4.51
C ASP A 348 -15.49 8.32 4.41
N ARG A 349 -16.08 9.17 3.56
CA ARG A 349 -15.68 10.57 3.38
C ARG A 349 -15.81 11.42 4.65
N ASN A 350 -16.50 10.92 5.69
CA ASN A 350 -16.60 11.55 7.01
C ASN A 350 -15.65 10.93 8.03
N HIS A 351 -14.76 10.04 7.61
CA HIS A 351 -13.85 9.26 8.44
C HIS A 351 -14.57 8.36 9.45
N GLN A 352 -15.79 7.90 9.09
CA GLN A 352 -16.46 6.89 9.85
C GLN A 352 -16.06 5.51 9.35
N MET A 353 -15.72 4.62 10.27
CA MET A 353 -15.35 3.25 9.95
C MET A 353 -16.55 2.51 9.31
N LYS A 354 -16.30 1.86 8.17
CA LYS A 354 -17.33 1.13 7.42
C LYS A 354 -17.80 -0.09 8.18
N SER A 355 -19.07 -0.50 7.92
CA SER A 355 -19.81 -1.41 8.78
C SER A 355 -19.20 -2.79 8.93
N PHE A 356 -18.58 -3.35 7.89
CA PHE A 356 -17.97 -4.68 7.95
C PHE A 356 -16.85 -4.79 8.99
N LEU A 357 -16.12 -3.70 9.26
CA LEU A 357 -15.04 -3.68 10.25
C LEU A 357 -15.53 -3.74 11.70
N LYS A 358 -16.81 -3.40 11.93
CA LYS A 358 -17.42 -3.44 13.28
C LYS A 358 -17.77 -4.86 13.73
N GLU A 359 -17.59 -5.84 12.87
CA GLU A 359 -17.85 -7.25 13.15
C GLU A 359 -16.65 -7.97 13.79
N TYR A 360 -15.50 -7.32 13.85
CA TYR A 360 -14.25 -7.83 14.46
C TYR A 360 -14.01 -7.20 15.82
#